data_4d20463062bbdc089ae432576ddce59a
#
_entry.id   4d20463062bbdc089ae432576ddce59a
#
_cell.length_a   1.000
_cell.length_b   1.000
_cell.length_c   1.000
_cell.angle_alpha   90.00
_cell.angle_beta   90.00
_cell.angle_gamma   90.00
#
_symmetry.space_group_name_H-M   'P 1'
#
loop_
_entity.id
_entity.type
_entity.pdbx_description
1 polymer ?
#
loop_
_entity_poly.entity_id
_entity_poly.type
_entity_poly.pdbx_seq_one_letter_code
_entity_poly.pdbx_strand_id
1 'polypeptide(L)'
;MKAAIVTAQGLVLQDVPVPKPGPQQVLIKLRAIGLNRADLGVAAGHQHGPVGGPGTIPGLEGAGEIAECGSEVPSHLKPGMRVMASMGATYAEYALADWGRVSLLPDANMSWEVAATLPIALQTMHNAVVTHGLCAPGSAIMIQGASSGVGLMGLQIARLMGASVVVGSSTNPEKRARLAEFGATLAVDTNDPAWVKQVLDATEGRGVDAVVDQISGPLVSQTLAATRVLGRIINVGRLGGAVADFDFDLHAARRISYIGVTFRTRSNEEVREIVRLMRQDLWAALEAGTLALPLDRVFHLDEVHAALAHMKANAHFGKIAMVTG
;
A
#
# COMPACT_ATOMS: atom_id res chain seq x y z
N MET A 1 3.70 22.87 -15.72
CA MET A 1 4.17 22.13 -14.54
C MET A 1 5.22 21.12 -14.95
N LYS A 2 6.20 20.91 -14.08
CA LYS A 2 7.19 19.85 -14.27
C LYS A 2 6.54 18.47 -13.98
N ALA A 3 6.82 17.47 -14.82
CA ALA A 3 6.36 16.10 -14.64
C ALA A 3 7.35 15.10 -15.23
N ALA A 4 7.42 13.90 -14.65
CA ALA A 4 8.15 12.76 -15.18
C ALA A 4 7.21 11.92 -16.07
N ILE A 5 7.55 11.78 -17.35
CA ILE A 5 6.70 11.12 -18.35
C ILE A 5 7.38 9.89 -18.90
N VAL A 6 6.63 8.81 -19.04
CA VAL A 6 7.08 7.58 -19.70
C VAL A 6 7.21 7.84 -21.21
N THR A 7 8.40 7.60 -21.74
CA THR A 7 8.70 7.69 -23.17
C THR A 7 9.28 6.38 -23.69
N ALA A 8 9.49 6.28 -24.99
CA ALA A 8 10.19 5.12 -25.59
C ALA A 8 11.65 4.98 -25.08
N GLN A 9 12.26 6.05 -24.60
CA GLN A 9 13.63 6.08 -24.04
C GLN A 9 13.65 5.90 -22.50
N GLY A 10 12.48 5.66 -21.87
CA GLY A 10 12.31 5.59 -20.43
C GLY A 10 11.62 6.84 -19.87
N LEU A 11 11.80 7.10 -18.59
CA LEU A 11 11.17 8.20 -17.88
C LEU A 11 11.95 9.51 -18.13
N VAL A 12 11.27 10.58 -18.55
CA VAL A 12 11.87 11.87 -18.87
C VAL A 12 11.11 13.00 -18.15
N LEU A 13 11.86 13.91 -17.54
CA LEU A 13 11.30 15.13 -16.95
C LEU A 13 11.06 16.17 -18.04
N GLN A 14 9.85 16.71 -18.07
CA GLN A 14 9.49 17.79 -19.02
C GLN A 14 8.37 18.67 -18.48
N ASP A 15 8.20 19.86 -19.08
CA ASP A 15 7.08 20.73 -18.78
C ASP A 15 5.84 20.32 -19.57
N VAL A 16 4.71 20.24 -18.85
CA VAL A 16 3.39 19.94 -19.42
C VAL A 16 2.34 20.92 -18.87
N PRO A 17 1.20 21.08 -19.55
CA PRO A 17 0.09 21.86 -19.01
C PRO A 17 -0.39 21.35 -17.64
N VAL A 18 -0.79 22.26 -16.76
CA VAL A 18 -1.48 21.88 -15.52
C VAL A 18 -2.86 21.33 -15.88
N PRO A 19 -3.26 20.14 -15.38
CA PRO A 19 -4.56 19.57 -15.69
C PRO A 19 -5.69 20.37 -15.02
N LYS A 20 -6.89 20.33 -15.60
CA LYS A 20 -8.09 20.96 -15.00
C LYS A 20 -8.95 19.89 -14.33
N PRO A 21 -9.49 20.16 -13.12
CA PRO A 21 -10.35 19.19 -12.44
C PRO A 21 -11.70 19.04 -13.14
N GLY A 22 -12.16 17.81 -13.32
CA GLY A 22 -13.53 17.49 -13.67
C GLY A 22 -14.49 17.76 -12.49
N PRO A 23 -15.81 17.62 -12.69
CA PRO A 23 -16.81 17.97 -11.65
C PRO A 23 -16.56 17.34 -10.29
N GLN A 24 -16.14 16.06 -10.23
CA GLN A 24 -15.92 15.30 -9.00
C GLN A 24 -14.43 15.21 -8.61
N GLN A 25 -13.59 16.09 -9.11
CA GLN A 25 -12.16 16.06 -8.87
C GLN A 25 -11.67 17.33 -8.16
N VAL A 26 -10.61 17.17 -7.41
CA VAL A 26 -9.79 18.27 -6.92
C VAL A 26 -8.44 18.27 -7.63
N LEU A 27 -7.91 19.45 -7.93
CA LEU A 27 -6.53 19.64 -8.32
C LEU A 27 -5.69 19.85 -7.06
N ILE A 28 -4.68 19.03 -6.87
CA ILE A 28 -3.77 19.13 -5.73
C ILE A 28 -2.41 19.63 -6.24
N LYS A 29 -1.91 20.74 -5.66
CA LYS A 29 -0.52 21.16 -5.79
C LYS A 29 0.29 20.28 -4.87
N LEU A 30 1.00 19.31 -5.45
CA LEU A 30 1.79 18.36 -4.70
C LEU A 30 2.99 19.04 -4.02
N ARG A 31 3.25 18.65 -2.79
CA ARG A 31 4.43 18.99 -1.99
C ARG A 31 5.33 17.79 -1.81
N ALA A 32 4.72 16.60 -1.73
CA ALA A 32 5.44 15.34 -1.68
C ALA A 32 4.64 14.22 -2.36
N ILE A 33 5.36 13.20 -2.79
CA ILE A 33 4.91 12.05 -3.57
C ILE A 33 5.39 10.79 -2.86
N GLY A 34 4.49 9.84 -2.57
CA GLY A 34 4.85 8.53 -2.03
C GLY A 34 5.17 7.54 -3.15
N LEU A 35 6.29 6.83 -3.05
CA LEU A 35 6.67 5.83 -4.03
C LEU A 35 6.09 4.46 -3.67
N ASN A 36 5.70 3.71 -4.70
CA ASN A 36 5.15 2.37 -4.58
C ASN A 36 5.83 1.40 -5.56
N ARG A 37 5.93 0.12 -5.20
CA ARG A 37 6.58 -0.90 -6.04
C ARG A 37 5.97 -0.98 -7.45
N ALA A 38 4.68 -0.72 -7.59
CA ALA A 38 3.99 -0.69 -8.88
C ALA A 38 4.55 0.38 -9.84
N ASP A 39 5.07 1.48 -9.30
CA ASP A 39 5.63 2.58 -10.09
C ASP A 39 6.84 2.14 -10.93
N LEU A 40 7.60 1.13 -10.45
CA LEU A 40 8.71 0.55 -11.23
C LEU A 40 8.23 -0.05 -12.54
N GLY A 41 7.10 -0.75 -12.53
CA GLY A 41 6.50 -1.31 -13.74
C GLY A 41 5.98 -0.23 -14.67
N VAL A 42 5.28 0.76 -14.13
CA VAL A 42 4.74 1.90 -14.90
C VAL A 42 5.87 2.72 -15.53
N ALA A 43 6.92 3.02 -14.77
CA ALA A 43 8.10 3.73 -15.28
C ALA A 43 8.85 2.95 -16.38
N ALA A 44 8.75 1.61 -16.37
CA ALA A 44 9.25 0.73 -17.42
C ALA A 44 8.28 0.57 -18.61
N GLY A 45 7.16 1.30 -18.63
CA GLY A 45 6.17 1.27 -19.72
C GLY A 45 5.10 0.18 -19.59
N HIS A 46 5.08 -0.58 -18.50
CA HIS A 46 4.05 -1.61 -18.28
C HIS A 46 2.71 -0.97 -17.85
N GLN A 47 1.62 -1.59 -18.27
CA GLN A 47 0.27 -1.19 -17.84
C GLN A 47 0.00 -1.56 -16.38
N HIS A 48 -0.58 -0.61 -15.62
CA HIS A 48 -1.07 -0.80 -14.27
C HIS A 48 -2.47 -0.17 -14.14
N GLY A 49 -3.51 -0.92 -14.49
CA GLY A 49 -4.87 -0.40 -14.63
C GLY A 49 -4.94 0.65 -15.76
N PRO A 50 -5.48 1.83 -15.51
CA PRO A 50 -5.57 2.89 -16.51
C PRO A 50 -4.24 3.65 -16.73
N VAL A 51 -3.21 3.37 -15.93
CA VAL A 51 -1.92 4.06 -15.96
C VAL A 51 -0.85 3.15 -16.57
N GLY A 52 -0.02 3.68 -17.46
CA GLY A 52 1.09 2.97 -18.09
C GLY A 52 1.21 3.26 -19.58
N GLY A 53 2.38 2.90 -20.15
CA GLY A 53 2.72 3.18 -21.54
C GLY A 53 3.21 4.60 -21.82
N PRO A 54 3.69 4.84 -23.05
CA PRO A 54 4.22 6.16 -23.45
C PRO A 54 3.21 7.30 -23.27
N GLY A 55 3.67 8.44 -22.79
CA GLY A 55 2.85 9.63 -22.54
C GLY A 55 2.21 9.67 -21.15
N THR A 56 2.27 8.60 -20.35
CA THR A 56 1.73 8.60 -18.99
C THR A 56 2.71 9.15 -17.95
N ILE A 57 2.17 9.79 -16.92
CA ILE A 57 2.88 10.21 -15.72
C ILE A 57 2.67 9.12 -14.66
N PRO A 58 3.73 8.50 -14.11
CA PRO A 58 3.61 7.51 -13.02
C PRO A 58 3.16 8.13 -11.70
N GLY A 59 3.03 7.24 -10.70
CA GLY A 59 2.76 7.59 -9.31
C GLY A 59 1.30 7.38 -8.91
N LEU A 60 1.10 6.98 -7.65
CA LEU A 60 -0.18 6.48 -7.14
C LEU A 60 -0.67 7.20 -5.89
N GLU A 61 0.14 8.03 -5.25
CA GLU A 61 -0.22 8.77 -4.04
C GLU A 61 0.65 10.01 -3.85
N GLY A 62 0.13 10.96 -3.09
CA GLY A 62 0.86 12.17 -2.74
C GLY A 62 0.12 13.00 -1.69
N ALA A 63 0.80 14.05 -1.23
CA ALA A 63 0.26 15.04 -0.32
C ALA A 63 0.59 16.46 -0.80
N GLY A 64 -0.29 17.38 -0.49
CA GLY A 64 -0.15 18.77 -0.91
C GLY A 64 -1.35 19.62 -0.52
N GLU A 65 -1.53 20.72 -1.23
CA GLU A 65 -2.63 21.66 -0.99
C GLU A 65 -3.63 21.60 -2.13
N ILE A 66 -4.93 21.61 -1.82
CA ILE A 66 -5.97 21.75 -2.83
C ILE A 66 -5.78 23.10 -3.53
N ALA A 67 -5.57 23.08 -4.83
CA ALA A 67 -5.44 24.28 -5.67
C ALA A 67 -6.80 24.69 -6.27
N GLU A 68 -7.61 23.73 -6.71
CA GLU A 68 -8.91 23.96 -7.35
C GLU A 68 -9.87 22.79 -7.06
N CYS A 69 -11.17 23.07 -6.97
CA CYS A 69 -12.22 22.07 -6.80
C CYS A 69 -13.19 22.08 -7.99
N GLY A 70 -13.58 20.89 -8.46
CA GLY A 70 -14.67 20.76 -9.41
C GLY A 70 -16.04 21.09 -8.80
N SER A 71 -17.04 21.27 -9.67
CA SER A 71 -18.37 21.78 -9.27
C SER A 71 -19.19 20.85 -8.36
N GLU A 72 -18.88 19.55 -8.33
CA GLU A 72 -19.58 18.55 -7.52
C GLU A 72 -18.75 18.09 -6.30
N VAL A 73 -17.62 18.74 -6.04
CA VAL A 73 -16.79 18.44 -4.85
C VAL A 73 -17.53 18.93 -3.60
N PRO A 74 -17.64 18.10 -2.54
CA PRO A 74 -18.30 18.50 -1.30
C PRO A 74 -17.67 19.74 -0.67
N SER A 75 -18.50 20.64 -0.13
CA SER A 75 -18.10 21.97 0.37
C SER A 75 -17.13 21.97 1.57
N HIS A 76 -16.91 20.81 2.19
CA HIS A 76 -15.91 20.66 3.24
C HIS A 76 -14.48 20.58 2.70
N LEU A 77 -14.28 20.31 1.39
CA LEU A 77 -12.99 20.38 0.72
C LEU A 77 -12.88 21.73 0.01
N LYS A 78 -11.83 22.50 0.31
CA LYS A 78 -11.65 23.87 -0.21
C LYS A 78 -10.20 24.11 -0.63
N PRO A 79 -9.97 25.00 -1.59
CA PRO A 79 -8.62 25.47 -1.91
C PRO A 79 -7.85 25.93 -0.67
N GLY A 80 -6.55 25.65 -0.64
CA GLY A 80 -5.65 25.90 0.48
C GLY A 80 -5.61 24.83 1.56
N MET A 81 -6.53 23.86 1.57
CA MET A 81 -6.51 22.78 2.55
C MET A 81 -5.35 21.80 2.31
N ARG A 82 -4.71 21.39 3.41
CA ARG A 82 -3.66 20.38 3.43
C ARG A 82 -4.26 18.97 3.36
N VAL A 83 -3.88 18.22 2.34
CA VAL A 83 -4.49 16.94 2.03
C VAL A 83 -3.46 15.88 1.63
N MET A 84 -3.83 14.62 1.79
CA MET A 84 -3.18 13.46 1.20
C MET A 84 -4.21 12.61 0.44
N ALA A 85 -3.82 11.96 -0.65
CA ALA A 85 -4.73 11.17 -1.46
C ALA A 85 -4.04 10.03 -2.21
N SER A 86 -4.79 8.96 -2.48
CA SER A 86 -4.46 8.02 -3.54
C SER A 86 -5.00 8.54 -4.87
N MET A 87 -4.14 8.72 -5.86
CA MET A 87 -4.46 9.29 -7.17
C MET A 87 -3.40 8.90 -8.18
N GLY A 88 -3.71 8.93 -9.46
CA GLY A 88 -2.73 8.72 -10.52
C GLY A 88 -1.91 9.96 -10.85
N ALA A 89 -0.86 9.75 -11.65
CA ALA A 89 -0.05 10.82 -12.24
C ALA A 89 0.65 11.75 -11.22
N THR A 90 1.11 11.20 -10.09
CA THR A 90 1.69 12.01 -9.01
C THR A 90 3.16 12.36 -9.20
N TYR A 91 3.87 11.78 -10.18
CA TYR A 91 5.26 12.20 -10.48
C TYR A 91 5.28 13.54 -11.23
N ALA A 92 4.63 14.54 -10.62
CA ALA A 92 4.42 15.89 -11.16
C ALA A 92 4.22 16.91 -10.04
N GLU A 93 4.23 18.20 -10.35
CA GLU A 93 3.91 19.26 -9.39
C GLU A 93 2.42 19.37 -9.06
N TYR A 94 1.54 18.87 -9.93
CA TYR A 94 0.09 18.85 -9.72
C TYR A 94 -0.49 17.52 -10.18
N ALA A 95 -1.52 17.05 -9.47
CA ALA A 95 -2.28 15.86 -9.84
C ALA A 95 -3.77 16.04 -9.53
N LEU A 96 -4.61 15.26 -10.24
CA LEU A 96 -6.04 15.20 -10.03
C LEU A 96 -6.39 14.02 -9.11
N ALA A 97 -7.26 14.28 -8.14
CA ALA A 97 -7.83 13.24 -7.29
C ALA A 97 -9.37 13.30 -7.33
N ASP A 98 -10.01 12.14 -7.35
CA ASP A 98 -11.42 12.05 -6.98
C ASP A 98 -11.61 12.51 -5.54
N TRP A 99 -12.62 13.33 -5.27
CA TRP A 99 -12.83 13.94 -3.95
C TRP A 99 -12.93 12.91 -2.81
N GLY A 100 -13.49 11.74 -3.08
CA GLY A 100 -13.67 10.69 -2.06
C GLY A 100 -12.37 9.96 -1.71
N ARG A 101 -11.30 10.13 -2.51
CA ARG A 101 -9.95 9.61 -2.23
C ARG A 101 -9.09 10.56 -1.40
N VAL A 102 -9.57 11.79 -1.20
CA VAL A 102 -8.85 12.86 -0.50
C VAL A 102 -9.14 12.79 0.99
N SER A 103 -8.10 12.83 1.81
CA SER A 103 -8.17 12.96 3.26
C SER A 103 -7.43 14.22 3.70
N LEU A 104 -8.01 14.98 4.64
CA LEU A 104 -7.25 16.03 5.33
C LEU A 104 -6.08 15.38 6.08
N LEU A 105 -5.03 16.12 6.35
CA LEU A 105 -3.96 15.59 7.19
C LEU A 105 -4.48 15.38 8.63
N PRO A 106 -4.15 14.23 9.27
CA PRO A 106 -4.61 13.94 10.64
C PRO A 106 -3.99 14.88 11.68
N ASP A 107 -2.80 15.39 11.39
CA ASP A 107 -2.11 16.41 12.21
C ASP A 107 -1.68 17.59 11.31
N ALA A 108 -2.00 18.80 11.72
CA ALA A 108 -1.61 20.03 11.02
C ALA A 108 -0.07 20.19 10.90
N ASN A 109 0.70 19.59 11.79
CA ASN A 109 2.17 19.63 11.78
C ASN A 109 2.81 18.42 11.05
N MET A 110 2.01 17.47 10.57
CA MET A 110 2.55 16.34 9.81
C MET A 110 3.31 16.84 8.58
N SER A 111 4.54 16.33 8.38
CA SER A 111 5.32 16.70 7.19
C SER A 111 4.68 16.15 5.92
N TRP A 112 4.93 16.83 4.81
CA TRP A 112 4.37 16.43 3.51
C TRP A 112 4.88 15.06 3.08
N GLU A 113 6.14 14.76 3.35
CA GLU A 113 6.80 13.52 2.99
C GLU A 113 6.17 12.32 3.72
N VAL A 114 5.88 12.47 5.01
CA VAL A 114 5.17 11.44 5.77
C VAL A 114 3.75 11.28 5.25
N ALA A 115 3.01 12.38 5.13
CA ALA A 115 1.63 12.37 4.65
C ALA A 115 1.50 11.69 3.27
N ALA A 116 2.42 11.97 2.34
CA ALA A 116 2.41 11.42 1.00
C ALA A 116 2.57 9.90 0.94
N THR A 117 3.09 9.27 1.99
CA THR A 117 3.37 7.82 2.02
C THR A 117 2.27 6.97 2.66
N LEU A 118 1.24 7.60 3.21
CA LEU A 118 0.19 6.92 3.97
C LEU A 118 -0.98 6.39 3.13
N PRO A 119 -1.51 7.09 2.11
CA PRO A 119 -2.80 6.75 1.49
C PRO A 119 -2.89 5.32 0.97
N ILE A 120 -1.92 4.87 0.18
CA ILE A 120 -1.92 3.52 -0.41
C ILE A 120 -1.75 2.45 0.67
N ALA A 121 -0.87 2.69 1.64
CA ALA A 121 -0.62 1.74 2.72
C ALA A 121 -1.86 1.53 3.59
N LEU A 122 -2.51 2.62 4.00
CA LEU A 122 -3.73 2.61 4.81
C LEU A 122 -4.89 1.91 4.08
N GLN A 123 -5.19 2.36 2.87
CA GLN A 123 -6.32 1.84 2.08
C GLN A 123 -6.13 0.37 1.73
N THR A 124 -4.93 -0.01 1.29
CA THR A 124 -4.63 -1.39 0.90
C THR A 124 -4.73 -2.33 2.10
N MET A 125 -4.12 -1.97 3.21
CA MET A 125 -4.06 -2.85 4.36
C MET A 125 -5.34 -2.86 5.19
N HIS A 126 -6.06 -1.74 5.29
CA HIS A 126 -7.40 -1.76 5.86
C HIS A 126 -8.33 -2.69 5.06
N ASN A 127 -8.36 -2.53 3.74
CA ASN A 127 -9.18 -3.38 2.87
C ASN A 127 -8.79 -4.87 2.95
N ALA A 128 -7.48 -5.17 3.03
CA ALA A 128 -7.01 -6.55 3.11
C ALA A 128 -7.20 -7.18 4.49
N VAL A 129 -6.82 -6.48 5.56
CA VAL A 129 -6.83 -7.01 6.94
C VAL A 129 -8.24 -6.99 7.54
N VAL A 130 -8.94 -5.85 7.39
CA VAL A 130 -10.24 -5.64 8.05
C VAL A 130 -11.38 -6.14 7.17
N THR A 131 -11.53 -5.59 5.96
CA THR A 131 -12.70 -5.88 5.10
C THR A 131 -12.69 -7.33 4.61
N HIS A 132 -11.58 -7.81 4.07
CA HIS A 132 -11.51 -9.16 3.49
C HIS A 132 -10.92 -10.20 4.45
N GLY A 133 -9.97 -9.80 5.29
CA GLY A 133 -9.33 -10.65 6.29
C GLY A 133 -10.23 -10.93 7.50
N LEU A 134 -11.23 -10.09 7.73
CA LEU A 134 -12.15 -10.15 8.88
C LEU A 134 -11.40 -10.18 10.22
N CYS A 135 -10.32 -9.41 10.31
CA CYS A 135 -9.55 -9.31 11.54
C CYS A 135 -10.43 -8.77 12.69
N ALA A 136 -10.42 -9.48 13.80
CA ALA A 136 -11.19 -9.16 15.00
C ALA A 136 -10.34 -9.46 16.25
N PRO A 137 -10.76 -9.02 17.44
CA PRO A 137 -10.08 -9.39 18.68
C PRO A 137 -9.85 -10.89 18.83
N GLY A 138 -8.60 -11.28 19.11
CA GLY A 138 -8.18 -12.67 19.22
C GLY A 138 -7.76 -13.35 17.90
N SER A 139 -7.94 -12.72 16.75
CA SER A 139 -7.50 -13.28 15.45
C SER A 139 -6.00 -13.53 15.39
N ALA A 140 -5.60 -14.49 14.54
CA ALA A 140 -4.23 -14.71 14.10
C ALA A 140 -4.09 -14.26 12.65
N ILE A 141 -3.28 -13.25 12.39
CA ILE A 141 -3.11 -12.63 11.06
C ILE A 141 -1.65 -12.76 10.62
N MET A 142 -1.43 -13.17 9.38
CA MET A 142 -0.10 -13.16 8.76
C MET A 142 -0.02 -12.11 7.66
N ILE A 143 1.05 -11.31 7.68
CA ILE A 143 1.41 -10.36 6.62
C ILE A 143 2.66 -10.88 5.92
N GLN A 144 2.53 -11.38 4.71
CA GLN A 144 3.68 -11.77 3.89
C GLN A 144 4.31 -10.55 3.21
N GLY A 145 5.65 -10.49 3.17
CA GLY A 145 6.36 -9.31 2.69
C GLY A 145 6.23 -8.12 3.65
N ALA A 146 6.19 -8.39 4.95
CA ALA A 146 5.88 -7.43 6.01
C ALA A 146 6.87 -6.27 6.13
N SER A 147 8.10 -6.40 5.63
CA SER A 147 9.11 -5.33 5.70
C SER A 147 8.95 -4.21 4.66
N SER A 148 7.94 -4.29 3.78
CA SER A 148 7.55 -3.17 2.92
C SER A 148 6.74 -2.13 3.72
N GLY A 149 6.71 -0.87 3.29
CA GLY A 149 5.90 0.15 3.96
C GLY A 149 4.41 -0.26 4.08
N VAL A 150 3.85 -0.86 3.03
CA VAL A 150 2.48 -1.40 3.07
C VAL A 150 2.38 -2.55 4.08
N GLY A 151 3.35 -3.47 4.10
CA GLY A 151 3.38 -4.59 5.05
C GLY A 151 3.49 -4.14 6.51
N LEU A 152 4.35 -3.16 6.82
CA LEU A 152 4.48 -2.57 8.17
C LEU A 152 3.15 -1.95 8.64
N MET A 153 2.42 -1.29 7.75
CA MET A 153 1.08 -0.78 8.05
C MET A 153 0.09 -1.92 8.35
N GLY A 154 0.18 -3.02 7.61
CA GLY A 154 -0.67 -4.20 7.83
C GLY A 154 -0.47 -4.83 9.21
N LEU A 155 0.78 -4.93 9.69
CA LEU A 155 1.09 -5.41 11.05
C LEU A 155 0.43 -4.52 12.12
N GLN A 156 0.58 -3.20 11.99
CA GLN A 156 0.02 -2.23 12.93
C GLN A 156 -1.51 -2.27 12.92
N ILE A 157 -2.14 -2.32 11.74
CA ILE A 157 -3.62 -2.44 11.64
C ILE A 157 -4.10 -3.73 12.27
N ALA A 158 -3.45 -4.88 12.04
CA ALA A 158 -3.82 -6.14 12.66
C ALA A 158 -3.78 -6.06 14.20
N ARG A 159 -2.75 -5.43 14.76
CA ARG A 159 -2.65 -5.19 16.21
C ARG A 159 -3.73 -4.25 16.71
N LEU A 160 -3.97 -3.13 16.01
CA LEU A 160 -5.01 -2.17 16.36
C LEU A 160 -6.40 -2.81 16.38
N MET A 161 -6.68 -3.73 15.45
CA MET A 161 -7.95 -4.48 15.39
C MET A 161 -8.02 -5.62 16.45
N GLY A 162 -7.00 -5.78 17.30
CA GLY A 162 -7.00 -6.70 18.41
C GLY A 162 -6.54 -8.13 18.07
N ALA A 163 -5.82 -8.33 16.95
CA ALA A 163 -5.22 -9.64 16.66
C ALA A 163 -4.28 -10.05 17.79
N SER A 164 -4.44 -11.29 18.29
CA SER A 164 -3.60 -11.86 19.36
C SER A 164 -2.26 -12.36 18.83
N VAL A 165 -2.26 -12.93 17.62
CA VAL A 165 -1.07 -13.38 16.89
C VAL A 165 -0.94 -12.60 15.60
N VAL A 166 0.18 -11.90 15.42
CA VAL A 166 0.51 -11.18 14.19
C VAL A 166 1.85 -11.68 13.67
N VAL A 167 1.80 -12.43 12.56
CA VAL A 167 2.98 -12.99 11.92
C VAL A 167 3.43 -12.08 10.80
N GLY A 168 4.69 -11.63 10.84
CA GLY A 168 5.30 -10.90 9.74
C GLY A 168 6.37 -11.73 9.04
N SER A 169 6.42 -11.75 7.69
CA SER A 169 7.51 -12.40 6.98
C SER A 169 8.46 -11.42 6.30
N SER A 170 9.76 -11.71 6.38
CA SER A 170 10.80 -11.04 5.60
C SER A 170 12.01 -11.97 5.43
N THR A 171 12.52 -12.08 4.21
CA THR A 171 13.72 -12.87 3.91
C THR A 171 15.02 -12.13 4.27
N ASN A 172 14.95 -10.81 4.49
CA ASN A 172 16.09 -10.03 4.96
C ASN A 172 16.16 -10.08 6.50
N PRO A 173 17.24 -10.58 7.12
CA PRO A 173 17.33 -10.77 8.56
C PRO A 173 17.29 -9.45 9.35
N GLU A 174 17.93 -8.39 8.86
CA GLU A 174 17.94 -7.09 9.53
C GLU A 174 16.54 -6.46 9.56
N LYS A 175 15.83 -6.50 8.43
CA LYS A 175 14.45 -6.02 8.34
C LYS A 175 13.51 -6.89 9.15
N ARG A 176 13.72 -8.22 9.17
CA ARG A 176 12.90 -9.16 9.94
C ARG A 176 13.00 -8.90 11.44
N ALA A 177 14.20 -8.62 11.96
CA ALA A 177 14.42 -8.28 13.37
C ALA A 177 13.61 -7.07 13.85
N ARG A 178 13.26 -6.16 12.93
CA ARG A 178 12.53 -4.93 13.23
C ARG A 178 11.01 -5.06 13.15
N LEU A 179 10.47 -6.17 12.69
CA LEU A 179 9.00 -6.31 12.51
C LEU A 179 8.23 -6.21 13.82
N ALA A 180 8.84 -6.56 14.95
CA ALA A 180 8.24 -6.43 16.27
C ALA A 180 7.97 -4.96 16.66
N GLU A 181 8.80 -4.00 16.18
CA GLU A 181 8.58 -2.56 16.37
C GLU A 181 7.23 -2.10 15.79
N PHE A 182 6.70 -2.84 14.81
CA PHE A 182 5.46 -2.55 14.08
C PHE A 182 4.32 -3.52 14.44
N GLY A 183 4.44 -4.27 15.53
CA GLY A 183 3.36 -5.09 16.07
C GLY A 183 3.40 -6.57 15.70
N ALA A 184 4.43 -7.07 15.02
CA ALA A 184 4.58 -8.52 14.84
C ALA A 184 4.84 -9.21 16.18
N THR A 185 4.10 -10.28 16.47
CA THR A 185 4.34 -11.18 17.62
C THR A 185 5.27 -12.32 17.24
N LEU A 186 5.34 -12.63 15.95
CA LEU A 186 6.24 -13.62 15.36
C LEU A 186 6.78 -13.08 14.03
N ALA A 187 8.09 -13.18 13.81
CA ALA A 187 8.74 -12.83 12.56
C ALA A 187 9.39 -14.06 11.92
N VAL A 188 9.02 -14.40 10.69
CA VAL A 188 9.48 -15.62 10.00
C VAL A 188 10.26 -15.32 8.73
N ASP A 189 11.18 -16.22 8.38
CA ASP A 189 11.86 -16.26 7.09
C ASP A 189 11.19 -17.27 6.19
N THR A 190 10.58 -16.84 5.10
CA THR A 190 9.92 -17.77 4.16
C THR A 190 10.91 -18.61 3.33
N ASN A 191 12.22 -18.34 3.41
CA ASN A 191 13.26 -19.23 2.87
C ASN A 191 13.60 -20.37 3.85
N ASP A 192 13.28 -20.25 5.14
CA ASP A 192 13.43 -21.35 6.10
C ASP A 192 12.30 -22.37 5.89
N PRO A 193 12.58 -23.64 5.55
CA PRO A 193 11.53 -24.64 5.34
C PRO A 193 10.65 -24.87 6.57
N ALA A 194 11.10 -24.48 7.76
CA ALA A 194 10.37 -24.62 9.01
C ALA A 194 9.36 -23.47 9.29
N TRP A 195 9.27 -22.44 8.44
CA TRP A 195 8.44 -21.27 8.73
C TRP A 195 6.95 -21.60 8.94
N VAL A 196 6.42 -22.58 8.17
CA VAL A 196 5.02 -23.06 8.34
C VAL A 196 4.84 -23.66 9.72
N LYS A 197 5.80 -24.49 10.17
CA LYS A 197 5.75 -25.06 11.51
C LYS A 197 5.79 -23.99 12.60
N GLN A 198 6.63 -22.96 12.45
CA GLN A 198 6.69 -21.83 13.40
C GLN A 198 5.33 -21.12 13.50
N VAL A 199 4.64 -20.91 12.37
CA VAL A 199 3.29 -20.32 12.35
C VAL A 199 2.27 -21.23 13.03
N LEU A 200 2.31 -22.54 12.76
CA LEU A 200 1.42 -23.53 13.41
C LEU A 200 1.67 -23.59 14.92
N ASP A 201 2.93 -23.61 15.36
CA ASP A 201 3.27 -23.61 16.79
C ASP A 201 2.72 -22.35 17.50
N ALA A 202 2.84 -21.17 16.87
CA ALA A 202 2.33 -19.91 17.41
C ALA A 202 0.79 -19.81 17.43
N THR A 203 0.12 -20.72 16.72
CA THR A 203 -1.35 -20.78 16.61
C THR A 203 -1.93 -22.09 17.14
N GLU A 204 -1.22 -22.79 18.03
CA GLU A 204 -1.65 -24.06 18.65
C GLU A 204 -2.05 -25.13 17.62
N GLY A 205 -1.31 -25.20 16.52
CA GLY A 205 -1.54 -26.14 15.41
C GLY A 205 -2.67 -25.75 14.46
N ARG A 206 -3.42 -24.68 14.73
CA ARG A 206 -4.60 -24.30 13.92
C ARG A 206 -4.23 -23.63 12.60
N GLY A 207 -3.17 -22.84 12.57
CA GLY A 207 -2.85 -21.91 11.52
C GLY A 207 -3.51 -20.53 11.69
N VAL A 208 -3.15 -19.57 10.84
CA VAL A 208 -3.67 -18.20 10.92
C VAL A 208 -5.08 -18.08 10.31
N ASP A 209 -5.87 -17.16 10.83
CA ASP A 209 -7.23 -16.84 10.34
C ASP A 209 -7.18 -16.23 8.94
N ALA A 210 -6.23 -15.34 8.71
CA ALA A 210 -6.04 -14.72 7.41
C ALA A 210 -4.55 -14.48 7.10
N VAL A 211 -4.21 -14.66 5.82
CA VAL A 211 -2.91 -14.27 5.25
C VAL A 211 -3.13 -13.11 4.29
N VAL A 212 -2.48 -11.98 4.52
CA VAL A 212 -2.36 -10.91 3.52
C VAL A 212 -1.11 -11.18 2.71
N ASP A 213 -1.33 -11.65 1.49
CA ASP A 213 -0.27 -12.13 0.60
C ASP A 213 0.17 -11.05 -0.38
N GLN A 214 1.39 -10.54 -0.19
CA GLN A 214 2.05 -9.60 -1.11
C GLN A 214 3.07 -10.31 -2.03
N ILE A 215 3.33 -11.60 -1.80
CA ILE A 215 4.41 -12.35 -2.45
C ILE A 215 3.87 -13.25 -3.55
N SER A 216 2.90 -14.10 -3.24
CA SER A 216 2.34 -15.11 -4.17
C SER A 216 3.40 -16.08 -4.73
N GLY A 217 3.21 -16.52 -5.97
CA GLY A 217 4.19 -17.36 -6.65
C GLY A 217 4.48 -18.65 -5.88
N PRO A 218 5.75 -19.03 -5.69
CA PRO A 218 6.13 -20.34 -5.14
C PRO A 218 5.71 -20.56 -3.69
N LEU A 219 5.26 -19.53 -2.97
CA LEU A 219 4.84 -19.68 -1.57
C LEU A 219 3.39 -20.17 -1.41
N VAL A 220 2.61 -20.28 -2.48
CA VAL A 220 1.16 -20.53 -2.39
C VAL A 220 0.80 -21.80 -1.64
N SER A 221 1.47 -22.93 -1.90
CA SER A 221 1.19 -24.21 -1.21
C SER A 221 1.53 -24.14 0.27
N GLN A 222 2.65 -23.51 0.64
CA GLN A 222 3.03 -23.30 2.02
C GLN A 222 2.08 -22.31 2.72
N THR A 223 1.62 -21.30 2.01
CA THR A 223 0.61 -20.32 2.50
C THR A 223 -0.71 -21.02 2.81
N LEU A 224 -1.16 -21.93 1.94
CA LEU A 224 -2.32 -22.80 2.23
C LEU A 224 -2.10 -23.62 3.50
N ALA A 225 -0.91 -24.22 3.66
CA ALA A 225 -0.58 -25.04 4.84
C ALA A 225 -0.51 -24.22 6.15
N ALA A 226 -0.11 -22.96 6.10
CA ALA A 226 -0.08 -22.07 7.26
C ALA A 226 -1.44 -21.47 7.63
N THR A 227 -2.43 -21.53 6.72
CA THR A 227 -3.78 -20.98 6.91
C THR A 227 -4.70 -22.02 7.56
N ARG A 228 -5.50 -21.63 8.56
CA ARG A 228 -6.43 -22.55 9.23
C ARG A 228 -7.56 -23.04 8.32
N VAL A 229 -8.26 -24.09 8.76
CA VAL A 229 -9.52 -24.51 8.12
C VAL A 229 -10.52 -23.35 8.16
N LEU A 230 -11.20 -23.08 7.04
CA LEU A 230 -12.08 -21.91 6.81
C LEU A 230 -11.36 -20.57 6.91
N GLY A 231 -10.03 -20.55 6.81
CA GLY A 231 -9.24 -19.32 6.78
C GLY A 231 -9.32 -18.61 5.43
N ARG A 232 -8.59 -17.50 5.32
CA ARG A 232 -8.61 -16.62 4.16
C ARG A 232 -7.20 -16.33 3.68
N ILE A 233 -7.02 -16.24 2.37
CA ILE A 233 -5.80 -15.71 1.75
C ILE A 233 -6.20 -14.53 0.89
N ILE A 234 -5.69 -13.35 1.22
CA ILE A 234 -5.99 -12.09 0.54
C ILE A 234 -4.81 -11.74 -0.36
N ASN A 235 -4.95 -11.99 -1.65
CA ASN A 235 -3.91 -11.75 -2.65
C ASN A 235 -3.85 -10.28 -3.02
N VAL A 236 -2.86 -9.57 -2.46
CA VAL A 236 -2.61 -8.13 -2.66
C VAL A 236 -1.52 -7.90 -3.69
N GLY A 237 -0.40 -8.61 -3.58
CA GLY A 237 0.78 -8.47 -4.43
C GLY A 237 1.24 -9.77 -5.08
N ARG A 238 2.22 -9.68 -5.99
CA ARG A 238 2.78 -10.82 -6.74
C ARG A 238 4.28 -10.65 -6.89
N LEU A 239 4.96 -10.26 -5.80
CA LEU A 239 6.39 -9.97 -5.82
C LEU A 239 7.24 -11.22 -6.10
N GLY A 240 6.74 -12.40 -5.72
CA GLY A 240 7.38 -13.69 -5.97
C GLY A 240 6.99 -14.34 -7.31
N GLY A 241 6.00 -13.78 -8.00
CA GLY A 241 5.52 -14.29 -9.28
C GLY A 241 4.00 -14.21 -9.42
N ALA A 242 3.54 -14.12 -10.67
CA ALA A 242 2.10 -14.03 -11.01
C ALA A 242 1.47 -15.40 -11.27
N VAL A 243 2.28 -16.43 -11.46
CA VAL A 243 1.85 -17.80 -11.78
C VAL A 243 2.62 -18.79 -10.90
N ALA A 244 1.92 -19.82 -10.43
CA ALA A 244 2.51 -20.92 -9.66
C ALA A 244 1.60 -22.16 -9.74
N ASP A 245 2.14 -23.32 -9.36
CA ASP A 245 1.35 -24.53 -9.12
C ASP A 245 0.47 -24.36 -7.88
N PHE A 246 -0.76 -24.86 -7.96
CA PHE A 246 -1.75 -24.72 -6.89
C PHE A 246 -2.24 -26.10 -6.41
N ASP A 247 -2.11 -26.35 -5.12
CA ASP A 247 -2.58 -27.59 -4.50
C ASP A 247 -4.10 -27.49 -4.21
N PHE A 248 -4.88 -28.01 -5.15
CA PHE A 248 -6.35 -27.98 -5.07
C PHE A 248 -6.89 -28.92 -3.97
N ASP A 249 -6.19 -30.02 -3.67
CA ASP A 249 -6.62 -30.93 -2.61
C ASP A 249 -6.45 -30.31 -1.22
N LEU A 250 -5.28 -29.73 -0.95
CA LEU A 250 -5.03 -29.01 0.30
C LEU A 250 -5.98 -27.80 0.45
N HIS A 251 -6.22 -27.05 -0.63
CA HIS A 251 -7.17 -25.94 -0.63
C HIS A 251 -8.59 -26.40 -0.27
N ALA A 252 -9.07 -27.48 -0.91
CA ALA A 252 -10.39 -28.04 -0.67
C ALA A 252 -10.51 -28.63 0.74
N ALA A 253 -9.52 -29.42 1.21
CA ALA A 253 -9.51 -30.00 2.53
C ALA A 253 -9.56 -28.93 3.64
N ARG A 254 -8.90 -27.79 3.44
CA ARG A 254 -8.93 -26.66 4.37
C ARG A 254 -10.08 -25.68 4.11
N ARG A 255 -10.82 -25.80 3.02
CA ARG A 255 -11.95 -24.91 2.68
C ARG A 255 -11.57 -23.43 2.76
N ILE A 256 -10.40 -23.06 2.25
CA ILE A 256 -9.86 -21.71 2.30
C ILE A 256 -10.54 -20.81 1.27
N SER A 257 -10.88 -19.58 1.66
CA SER A 257 -11.27 -18.53 0.71
C SER A 257 -10.03 -17.84 0.15
N TYR A 258 -9.79 -17.96 -1.17
CA TYR A 258 -8.72 -17.25 -1.86
C TYR A 258 -9.27 -16.01 -2.56
N ILE A 259 -8.92 -14.80 -2.09
CA ILE A 259 -9.59 -13.54 -2.45
C ILE A 259 -8.58 -12.61 -3.13
N GLY A 260 -8.84 -12.27 -4.38
CA GLY A 260 -8.07 -11.25 -5.09
C GLY A 260 -8.49 -9.84 -4.72
N VAL A 261 -7.54 -8.97 -4.39
CA VAL A 261 -7.79 -7.54 -4.17
C VAL A 261 -6.88 -6.69 -5.04
N THR A 262 -7.46 -5.63 -5.63
CA THR A 262 -6.73 -4.67 -6.45
C THR A 262 -7.50 -3.35 -6.52
N PHE A 263 -6.79 -2.24 -6.74
CA PHE A 263 -7.42 -0.94 -7.05
C PHE A 263 -7.53 -0.69 -8.55
N ARG A 264 -6.93 -1.54 -9.40
CA ARG A 264 -6.83 -1.34 -10.86
C ARG A 264 -8.15 -1.39 -11.60
N THR A 265 -9.12 -2.12 -11.07
CA THR A 265 -10.42 -2.40 -11.70
C THR A 265 -11.59 -1.92 -10.87
N ARG A 266 -11.34 -1.16 -9.79
CA ARG A 266 -12.39 -0.63 -8.93
C ARG A 266 -12.97 0.67 -9.49
N SER A 267 -14.27 0.86 -9.34
CA SER A 267 -14.92 2.13 -9.59
C SER A 267 -14.53 3.18 -8.54
N ASN A 268 -14.82 4.45 -8.82
CA ASN A 268 -14.58 5.51 -7.84
C ASN A 268 -15.43 5.31 -6.59
N GLU A 269 -16.67 4.85 -6.72
CA GLU A 269 -17.59 4.56 -5.62
C GLU A 269 -17.03 3.49 -4.68
N GLU A 270 -16.49 2.39 -5.24
CA GLU A 270 -15.85 1.33 -4.45
C GLU A 270 -14.64 1.87 -3.68
N VAL A 271 -13.81 2.72 -4.30
CA VAL A 271 -12.65 3.30 -3.62
C VAL A 271 -13.07 4.32 -2.57
N ARG A 272 -14.10 5.13 -2.83
CA ARG A 272 -14.68 6.06 -1.85
C ARG A 272 -15.13 5.31 -0.59
N GLU A 273 -15.79 4.16 -0.77
CA GLU A 273 -16.22 3.33 0.37
C GLU A 273 -15.03 2.75 1.14
N ILE A 274 -14.00 2.26 0.46
CA ILE A 274 -12.77 1.81 1.12
C ILE A 274 -12.14 2.94 1.95
N VAL A 275 -12.05 4.14 1.39
CA VAL A 275 -11.49 5.31 2.09
C VAL A 275 -12.36 5.73 3.27
N ARG A 276 -13.69 5.67 3.12
CA ARG A 276 -14.63 5.95 4.20
C ARG A 276 -14.46 5.00 5.38
N LEU A 277 -14.43 3.69 5.11
CA LEU A 277 -14.24 2.65 6.14
C LEU A 277 -12.86 2.77 6.79
N MET A 278 -11.81 2.96 6.02
CA MET A 278 -10.46 3.17 6.52
C MET A 278 -10.39 4.37 7.48
N ARG A 279 -11.02 5.50 7.12
CA ARG A 279 -11.07 6.66 8.03
C ARG A 279 -11.85 6.35 9.30
N GLN A 280 -13.00 5.69 9.18
CA GLN A 280 -13.81 5.31 10.32
C GLN A 280 -13.02 4.51 11.35
N ASP A 281 -12.22 3.56 10.91
CA ASP A 281 -11.56 2.61 11.79
C ASP A 281 -10.14 3.04 12.22
N LEU A 282 -9.43 3.84 11.40
CA LEU A 282 -8.01 4.11 11.61
C LEU A 282 -7.68 5.57 11.95
N TRP A 283 -8.61 6.52 11.75
CA TRP A 283 -8.28 7.94 11.82
C TRP A 283 -7.83 8.39 13.20
N ALA A 284 -8.50 7.95 14.24
CA ALA A 284 -8.13 8.26 15.62
C ALA A 284 -6.72 7.75 15.98
N ALA A 285 -6.33 6.58 15.45
CA ALA A 285 -4.99 6.04 15.67
C ALA A 285 -3.90 6.81 14.89
N LEU A 286 -4.25 7.36 13.73
CA LEU A 286 -3.35 8.26 12.98
C LEU A 286 -3.15 9.58 13.71
N GLU A 287 -4.23 10.20 14.19
CA GLU A 287 -4.18 11.44 14.99
C GLU A 287 -3.37 11.26 16.28
N ALA A 288 -3.48 10.09 16.91
CA ALA A 288 -2.71 9.73 18.10
C ALA A 288 -1.25 9.35 17.79
N GLY A 289 -0.84 9.27 16.51
CA GLY A 289 0.50 8.85 16.10
C GLY A 289 0.82 7.38 16.34
N THR A 290 -0.19 6.54 16.63
CA THR A 290 -0.02 5.10 16.87
C THR A 290 0.09 4.27 15.58
N LEU A 291 -0.32 4.85 14.45
CA LEU A 291 -0.09 4.31 13.10
C LEU A 291 0.91 5.22 12.39
N ALA A 292 2.10 4.70 12.13
CA ALA A 292 3.17 5.45 11.48
C ALA A 292 4.02 4.55 10.58
N LEU A 293 4.64 5.13 9.57
CA LEU A 293 5.57 4.44 8.70
C LEU A 293 6.96 5.09 8.75
N PRO A 294 8.03 4.29 8.81
CA PRO A 294 9.36 4.83 8.68
C PRO A 294 9.56 5.37 7.26
N LEU A 295 10.07 6.59 7.18
CA LEU A 295 10.50 7.22 5.95
C LEU A 295 12.00 6.95 5.79
N ASP A 296 12.35 6.10 4.81
CA ASP A 296 13.74 5.67 4.59
C ASP A 296 14.56 6.79 3.96
N ARG A 297 14.03 7.38 2.89
CA ARG A 297 14.73 8.44 2.16
C ARG A 297 13.76 9.36 1.43
N VAL A 298 14.16 10.63 1.33
CA VAL A 298 13.50 11.65 0.52
C VAL A 298 14.43 12.05 -0.62
N PHE A 299 13.89 12.12 -1.82
CA PHE A 299 14.55 12.62 -3.02
C PHE A 299 13.83 13.88 -3.51
N HIS A 300 14.42 14.61 -4.44
CA HIS A 300 13.71 15.61 -5.22
C HIS A 300 13.09 14.98 -6.49
N LEU A 301 12.01 15.53 -7.02
CA LEU A 301 11.39 15.02 -8.26
C LEU A 301 12.40 14.93 -9.42
N ASP A 302 13.36 15.84 -9.46
CA ASP A 302 14.46 15.82 -10.45
C ASP A 302 15.38 14.59 -10.30
N GLU A 303 15.37 13.93 -9.14
CA GLU A 303 16.13 12.73 -8.85
C GLU A 303 15.30 11.43 -9.01
N VAL A 304 14.21 11.49 -9.78
CA VAL A 304 13.26 10.37 -9.95
C VAL A 304 13.95 9.05 -10.33
N HIS A 305 14.99 9.09 -11.15
CA HIS A 305 15.75 7.90 -11.52
C HIS A 305 16.51 7.28 -10.33
N ALA A 306 17.11 8.12 -9.50
CA ALA A 306 17.80 7.67 -8.28
C ALA A 306 16.80 7.10 -7.26
N ALA A 307 15.64 7.72 -7.10
CA ALA A 307 14.56 7.23 -6.23
C ALA A 307 14.05 5.85 -6.67
N LEU A 308 13.80 5.66 -7.96
CA LEU A 308 13.38 4.38 -8.52
C LEU A 308 14.48 3.31 -8.43
N ALA A 309 15.75 3.67 -8.67
CA ALA A 309 16.88 2.78 -8.51
C ALA A 309 17.02 2.31 -7.06
N HIS A 310 16.89 3.21 -6.07
CA HIS A 310 16.90 2.89 -4.65
C HIS A 310 15.78 1.92 -4.27
N MET A 311 14.57 2.15 -4.79
CA MET A 311 13.44 1.22 -4.59
C MET A 311 13.71 -0.14 -5.24
N LYS A 312 14.23 -0.17 -6.46
CA LYS A 312 14.53 -1.40 -7.20
C LYS A 312 15.58 -2.26 -6.48
N ALA A 313 16.58 -1.62 -5.89
CA ALA A 313 17.61 -2.28 -5.09
C ALA A 313 17.08 -2.95 -3.81
N ASN A 314 15.82 -2.66 -3.43
CA ASN A 314 15.17 -3.20 -2.22
C ASN A 314 15.97 -2.93 -0.91
N ALA A 315 16.78 -1.87 -0.90
CA ALA A 315 17.64 -1.50 0.23
C ALA A 315 16.84 -0.78 1.34
N HIS A 316 15.74 -0.08 0.99
CA HIS A 316 14.94 0.70 1.92
C HIS A 316 14.16 -0.15 2.92
N PHE A 317 13.87 0.43 4.10
CA PHE A 317 12.94 -0.09 5.09
C PHE A 317 11.81 0.93 5.31
N GLY A 318 10.55 0.52 5.02
CA GLY A 318 9.41 1.42 5.05
C GLY A 318 9.14 2.09 3.70
N LYS A 319 9.01 3.41 3.68
CA LYS A 319 8.59 4.19 2.50
C LYS A 319 9.70 5.12 2.00
N ILE A 320 9.60 5.44 0.72
CA ILE A 320 10.42 6.45 0.03
C ILE A 320 9.48 7.55 -0.42
N ALA A 321 9.90 8.81 -0.32
CA ALA A 321 9.17 9.95 -0.85
C ALA A 321 10.02 10.76 -1.83
N MET A 322 9.34 11.53 -2.68
CA MET A 322 9.95 12.63 -3.45
C MET A 322 9.24 13.93 -3.09
N VAL A 323 9.98 15.05 -3.10
CA VAL A 323 9.44 16.42 -2.97
C VAL A 323 9.46 17.14 -4.30
N THR A 324 8.53 18.05 -4.50
CA THR A 324 8.36 18.77 -5.78
C THR A 324 8.96 20.18 -5.82
N GLY A 325 9.54 20.65 -4.73
CA GLY A 325 10.13 21.99 -4.60
C GLY A 325 9.68 22.70 -3.35
#